data_741f9c25b9c159f5515bbd3b8143cf32
#
_entry.id   741f9c25b9c159f5515bbd3b8143cf32
#
_cell.length_a   1.000
_cell.length_b   1.000
_cell.length_c   1.000
_cell.angle_alpha   90.00
_cell.angle_beta   90.00
_cell.angle_gamma   90.00
#
_symmetry.space_group_name_H-M   'P 1'
#
loop_
_entity.id
_entity.type
_entity.pdbx_description
1 polymer ?
#
loop_
_entity_poly.entity_id
_entity_poly.type
_entity_poly.pdbx_seq_one_letter_code
_entity_poly.pdbx_strand_id
1 'polypeptide(L)'
;MTFAHPQLILLLAIPVTLVFWEWVRRGQPLVLPFDHVRQRRGWMLGVPVLAANCLPAALLAAAILLLARPLTYAPPRAQRELSNIQIVLDTSLSMREAYGLQDGAAPYTRFDGAMDAIETFLTAREGDAFGLTIFSRNFLHWVPLTQDTSAIRLARTFIAPELFPDELWGGTYIAKALDGAIAPLTQHADGDRMIILITDGEGMDIVKGGEREV
;
A
#
# COMPACT_ATOMS: atom_id res chain seq x y z
N MET A 1 4.71 22.67 4.15
CA MET A 1 5.54 22.65 2.93
C MET A 1 6.98 22.78 3.36
N THR A 2 7.81 21.79 3.08
CA THR A 2 9.25 21.80 3.34
C THR A 2 9.97 22.00 2.00
N PHE A 3 11.08 22.73 2.00
CA PHE A 3 11.89 22.91 0.81
C PHE A 3 13.11 22.01 0.88
N ALA A 4 13.49 21.39 -0.25
CA ALA A 4 14.68 20.53 -0.30
C ALA A 4 15.96 21.35 -0.03
N HIS A 5 15.97 22.62 -0.49
CA HIS A 5 17.11 23.53 -0.31
C HIS A 5 16.65 24.87 0.26
N PRO A 6 16.41 24.97 1.60
CA PRO A 6 15.91 26.19 2.23
C PRO A 6 16.87 27.38 2.08
N GLN A 7 18.17 27.11 1.90
CA GLN A 7 19.20 28.14 1.69
C GLN A 7 18.97 28.97 0.43
N LEU A 8 18.35 28.39 -0.61
CA LEU A 8 18.07 29.09 -1.87
C LEU A 8 16.96 30.14 -1.72
N ILE A 9 16.14 30.06 -0.68
CA ILE A 9 15.10 31.08 -0.41
C ILE A 9 15.74 32.45 -0.11
N LEU A 10 16.96 32.47 0.46
CA LEU A 10 17.68 33.73 0.69
C LEU A 10 17.99 34.46 -0.61
N LEU A 11 18.12 33.77 -1.74
CA LEU A 11 18.33 34.38 -3.05
C LEU A 11 17.10 35.18 -3.53
N LEU A 12 15.93 34.99 -2.94
CA LEU A 12 14.74 35.81 -3.21
C LEU A 12 14.95 37.28 -2.84
N ALA A 13 15.96 37.62 -2.02
CA ALA A 13 16.36 39.00 -1.77
C ALA A 13 16.79 39.72 -3.04
N ILE A 14 17.36 39.00 -4.03
CA ILE A 14 17.82 39.60 -5.30
C ILE A 14 16.66 40.15 -6.14
N PRO A 15 15.62 39.38 -6.52
CA PRO A 15 14.49 39.92 -7.24
C PRO A 15 13.74 41.01 -6.46
N VAL A 16 13.66 40.93 -5.13
CA VAL A 16 13.03 41.95 -4.30
C VAL A 16 13.83 43.27 -4.39
N THR A 17 15.15 43.22 -4.28
CA THR A 17 15.99 44.41 -4.40
C THR A 17 15.93 44.99 -5.81
N LEU A 18 15.82 44.17 -6.86
CA LEU A 18 15.64 44.63 -8.23
C LEU A 18 14.32 45.37 -8.43
N VAL A 19 13.21 44.86 -7.91
CA VAL A 19 11.91 45.53 -7.97
C VAL A 19 11.95 46.84 -7.18
N PHE A 20 12.57 46.86 -6.01
CA PHE A 20 12.73 48.06 -5.18
C PHE A 20 13.59 49.10 -5.89
N TRP A 21 14.69 48.69 -6.51
CA TRP A 21 15.55 49.55 -7.32
C TRP A 21 14.79 50.19 -8.49
N GLU A 22 14.02 49.40 -9.21
CA GLU A 22 13.20 49.90 -10.33
C GLU A 22 12.16 50.90 -9.83
N TRP A 23 11.56 50.65 -8.64
CA TRP A 23 10.59 51.56 -8.06
C TRP A 23 11.20 52.92 -7.65
N VAL A 24 12.40 52.89 -7.07
CA VAL A 24 13.15 54.10 -6.67
C VAL A 24 13.63 54.88 -7.89
N ARG A 25 14.04 54.21 -8.94
CA ARG A 25 14.60 54.78 -10.16
C ARG A 25 13.55 55.52 -11.03
N ARG A 26 12.27 55.35 -10.75
CA ARG A 26 11.14 55.98 -11.47
C ARG A 26 11.09 57.48 -11.42
N GLY A 27 11.98 58.17 -10.75
CA GLY A 27 11.95 59.62 -10.56
C GLY A 27 12.65 60.48 -11.60
N GLN A 28 13.26 59.90 -12.65
CA GLN A 28 13.96 60.70 -13.66
C GLN A 28 13.30 60.59 -15.05
N PRO A 29 12.31 61.41 -15.37
CA PRO A 29 11.80 61.47 -16.75
C PRO A 29 12.91 61.99 -17.66
N LEU A 30 13.33 61.23 -18.66
CA LEU A 30 14.13 61.73 -19.78
C LEU A 30 13.23 62.66 -20.56
N VAL A 31 13.39 63.94 -20.32
CA VAL A 31 12.67 64.98 -21.08
C VAL A 31 13.35 65.14 -22.45
N LEU A 32 12.73 64.58 -23.47
CA LEU A 32 13.12 64.79 -24.83
C LEU A 32 12.65 66.21 -25.32
N PRO A 33 13.46 66.98 -26.02
CA PRO A 33 13.15 68.38 -26.34
C PRO A 33 11.96 68.63 -27.27
N PHE A 34 11.25 67.56 -27.69
CA PHE A 34 10.10 67.64 -28.59
C PHE A 34 8.76 67.25 -27.92
N ASP A 35 8.72 67.00 -26.62
CA ASP A 35 7.54 66.47 -25.93
C ASP A 35 6.73 67.60 -25.24
N HIS A 36 6.29 68.62 -26.03
CA HIS A 36 5.44 69.71 -25.52
C HIS A 36 3.93 69.36 -25.57
N VAL A 37 3.55 68.16 -25.96
CA VAL A 37 2.11 67.83 -26.14
C VAL A 37 1.68 66.59 -25.35
N ARG A 38 0.90 66.88 -24.32
CA ARG A 38 -0.08 65.97 -23.73
C ARG A 38 0.30 65.11 -22.51
N GLN A 39 0.42 65.80 -21.40
CA GLN A 39 0.58 65.24 -20.05
C GLN A 39 -0.60 64.45 -19.50
N ARG A 40 -1.64 64.12 -20.28
CA ARG A 40 -2.86 63.45 -19.79
C ARG A 40 -3.01 61.96 -20.10
N ARG A 41 -2.10 61.33 -20.85
CA ARG A 41 -2.23 59.95 -21.28
C ARG A 41 -1.24 58.98 -20.60
N GLY A 42 -0.44 59.51 -19.66
CA GLY A 42 0.63 58.74 -19.01
C GLY A 42 0.20 57.62 -18.06
N TRP A 43 -1.01 57.72 -17.48
CA TRP A 43 -1.44 56.72 -16.52
C TRP A 43 -1.87 55.39 -17.17
N MET A 44 -2.56 55.44 -18.30
CA MET A 44 -2.97 54.18 -19.00
C MET A 44 -1.81 53.38 -19.55
N LEU A 45 -0.69 54.01 -19.87
CA LEU A 45 0.52 53.35 -20.36
C LEU A 45 1.54 53.04 -19.22
N GLY A 46 1.43 53.69 -18.08
CA GLY A 46 2.31 53.49 -16.93
C GLY A 46 2.20 52.12 -16.28
N VAL A 47 0.98 51.56 -16.22
CA VAL A 47 0.73 50.24 -15.62
C VAL A 47 1.32 49.10 -16.45
N PRO A 48 1.11 49.00 -17.79
CA PRO A 48 1.71 47.92 -18.58
C PRO A 48 3.22 48.04 -18.69
N VAL A 49 3.78 49.22 -18.71
CA VAL A 49 5.25 49.40 -18.68
C VAL A 49 5.82 48.94 -17.35
N LEU A 50 5.14 49.24 -16.25
CA LEU A 50 5.53 48.76 -14.94
C LEU A 50 5.49 47.24 -14.85
N ALA A 51 4.41 46.62 -15.31
CA ALA A 51 4.28 45.18 -15.33
C ALA A 51 5.40 44.53 -16.18
N ALA A 52 5.71 45.11 -17.33
CA ALA A 52 6.80 44.64 -18.19
C ALA A 52 8.18 44.74 -17.52
N ASN A 53 8.45 45.82 -16.79
CA ASN A 53 9.71 45.99 -16.08
C ASN A 53 9.85 45.07 -14.85
N CYS A 54 8.74 44.66 -14.23
CA CYS A 54 8.76 43.69 -13.13
C CYS A 54 8.86 42.24 -13.62
N LEU A 55 8.61 41.97 -14.90
CA LEU A 55 8.59 40.61 -15.46
C LEU A 55 9.94 39.86 -15.26
N PRO A 56 11.11 40.43 -15.51
CA PRO A 56 12.39 39.76 -15.30
C PRO A 56 12.63 39.39 -13.84
N ALA A 57 12.25 40.25 -12.91
CA ALA A 57 12.37 39.98 -11.49
C ALA A 57 11.39 38.86 -11.03
N ALA A 58 10.17 38.85 -11.59
CA ALA A 58 9.19 37.79 -11.33
C ALA A 58 9.64 36.43 -11.88
N LEU A 59 10.21 36.39 -13.08
CA LEU A 59 10.78 35.19 -13.69
C LEU A 59 11.95 34.66 -12.86
N LEU A 60 12.83 35.54 -12.38
CA LEU A 60 13.95 35.17 -11.53
C LEU A 60 13.46 34.61 -10.20
N ALA A 61 12.45 35.20 -9.57
CA ALA A 61 11.83 34.70 -8.35
C ALA A 61 11.20 33.31 -8.55
N ALA A 62 10.47 33.12 -9.66
CA ALA A 62 9.90 31.84 -10.03
C ALA A 62 10.97 30.76 -10.24
N ALA A 63 12.06 31.09 -10.92
CA ALA A 63 13.18 30.18 -11.12
C ALA A 63 13.84 29.77 -9.79
N ILE A 64 14.04 30.72 -8.86
CA ILE A 64 14.59 30.44 -7.52
C ILE A 64 13.64 29.51 -6.73
N LEU A 65 12.32 29.75 -6.78
CA LEU A 65 11.33 28.90 -6.11
C LEU A 65 11.30 27.49 -6.68
N LEU A 66 11.41 27.34 -8.00
CA LEU A 66 11.50 26.03 -8.65
C LEU A 66 12.80 25.31 -8.25
N LEU A 67 13.91 26.04 -8.15
CA LEU A 67 15.19 25.48 -7.75
C LEU A 67 15.19 25.06 -6.27
N ALA A 68 14.43 25.76 -5.42
CA ALA A 68 14.25 25.42 -4.02
C ALA A 68 13.47 24.11 -3.80
N ARG A 69 12.86 23.55 -4.85
CA ARG A 69 12.09 22.30 -4.86
C ARG A 69 11.10 22.25 -3.69
N PRO A 70 9.92 22.83 -3.82
CA PRO A 70 8.88 22.67 -2.79
C PRO A 70 8.46 21.20 -2.71
N LEU A 71 8.71 20.57 -1.57
CA LEU A 71 8.29 19.21 -1.28
C LEU A 71 6.87 19.26 -0.72
N THR A 72 5.92 18.72 -1.44
CA THR A 72 4.64 18.34 -0.87
C THR A 72 4.85 17.00 -0.14
N TYR A 73 4.53 16.96 1.14
CA TYR A 73 4.50 15.71 1.88
C TYR A 73 3.35 14.87 1.31
N ALA A 74 3.64 14.07 0.29
CA ALA A 74 2.79 12.93 0.00
C ALA A 74 3.13 11.91 1.09
N PRO A 75 2.15 11.40 1.87
CA PRO A 75 2.42 10.26 2.73
C PRO A 75 3.07 9.20 1.84
N PRO A 76 4.13 8.52 2.31
CA PRO A 76 4.72 7.45 1.54
C PRO A 76 3.57 6.54 1.16
N ARG A 77 3.26 6.43 -0.11
CA ARG A 77 2.48 5.29 -0.61
C ARG A 77 3.33 4.12 -0.14
N ALA A 78 2.81 3.38 0.84
CA ALA A 78 3.37 2.09 1.15
C ALA A 78 3.52 1.41 -0.23
N GLN A 79 4.75 1.32 -0.71
CA GLN A 79 5.05 0.45 -1.83
C GLN A 79 4.61 -0.90 -1.29
N ARG A 80 3.47 -1.37 -1.77
CA ARG A 80 2.94 -2.67 -1.41
C ARG A 80 3.93 -3.65 -2.03
N GLU A 81 4.91 -4.06 -1.23
CA GLU A 81 5.77 -5.16 -1.63
C GLU A 81 4.88 -6.37 -1.77
N LEU A 82 5.02 -7.07 -2.88
CA LEU A 82 4.29 -8.31 -3.12
C LEU A 82 4.60 -9.26 -1.98
N SER A 83 3.58 -9.73 -1.28
CA SER A 83 3.73 -10.65 -0.17
C SER A 83 3.44 -12.07 -0.65
N ASN A 84 4.26 -13.00 -0.19
CA ASN A 84 4.08 -14.44 -0.38
C ASN A 84 3.32 -14.96 0.84
N ILE A 85 2.07 -15.34 0.66
CA ILE A 85 1.16 -15.70 1.74
C ILE A 85 0.78 -17.16 1.63
N GLN A 86 1.20 -17.97 2.63
CA GLN A 86 0.83 -19.37 2.72
C GLN A 86 -0.35 -19.51 3.70
N ILE A 87 -1.51 -19.88 3.18
CA ILE A 87 -2.70 -20.19 3.98
C ILE A 87 -2.60 -21.63 4.42
N VAL A 88 -2.74 -21.89 5.72
CA VAL A 88 -2.73 -23.21 6.33
C VAL A 88 -4.11 -23.44 6.93
N LEU A 89 -4.91 -24.27 6.26
CA LEU A 89 -6.31 -24.49 6.58
C LEU A 89 -6.50 -25.85 7.25
N ASP A 90 -7.12 -25.84 8.41
CA ASP A 90 -7.55 -27.03 9.13
C ASP A 90 -8.73 -27.68 8.39
N THR A 91 -8.60 -28.96 8.13
CA THR A 91 -9.66 -29.81 7.54
C THR A 91 -10.01 -31.01 8.44
N SER A 92 -9.70 -30.91 9.75
CA SER A 92 -10.04 -31.93 10.74
C SER A 92 -11.54 -32.09 10.90
N LEU A 93 -11.96 -33.17 11.58
CA LEU A 93 -13.36 -33.51 11.78
C LEU A 93 -14.15 -32.41 12.51
N SER A 94 -13.52 -31.70 13.44
CA SER A 94 -14.13 -30.58 14.17
C SER A 94 -14.55 -29.41 13.27
N MET A 95 -13.89 -29.24 12.13
CA MET A 95 -14.26 -28.23 11.14
C MET A 95 -15.59 -28.54 10.42
N ARG A 96 -16.12 -29.76 10.53
CA ARG A 96 -17.47 -30.14 10.05
C ARG A 96 -18.59 -29.64 10.94
N GLU A 97 -18.28 -29.26 12.18
CA GLU A 97 -19.30 -28.81 13.10
C GLU A 97 -19.99 -27.54 12.61
N ALA A 98 -21.32 -27.51 12.85
CA ALA A 98 -22.15 -26.39 12.46
C ALA A 98 -21.74 -25.12 13.21
N TYR A 99 -21.47 -24.07 12.49
CA TYR A 99 -21.15 -22.72 12.98
C TYR A 99 -22.30 -21.77 12.62
N GLY A 100 -23.27 -21.71 13.51
CA GLY A 100 -24.45 -20.86 13.33
C GLY A 100 -25.66 -21.59 12.73
N LEU A 101 -26.85 -21.11 13.10
CA LEU A 101 -28.13 -21.57 12.56
C LEU A 101 -28.51 -20.64 11.41
N GLN A 102 -28.48 -21.15 10.20
CA GLN A 102 -29.21 -20.52 9.11
C GLN A 102 -30.60 -21.13 9.05
N ASP A 103 -31.65 -20.34 9.27
CA ASP A 103 -33.02 -20.77 9.20
C ASP A 103 -33.34 -21.45 7.86
N GLY A 104 -33.51 -22.78 7.88
CA GLY A 104 -34.01 -23.56 6.76
C GLY A 104 -33.03 -23.93 5.64
N ALA A 105 -31.73 -23.61 5.79
CA ALA A 105 -30.66 -23.99 4.86
C ALA A 105 -29.83 -25.16 5.41
N ALA A 106 -28.97 -25.76 4.58
CA ALA A 106 -27.96 -26.70 5.02
C ALA A 106 -27.11 -26.11 6.16
N PRO A 107 -26.65 -26.91 7.14
CA PRO A 107 -25.86 -26.39 8.25
C PRO A 107 -24.59 -25.74 7.72
N TYR A 108 -24.36 -24.47 8.07
CA TYR A 108 -23.13 -23.73 7.74
C TYR A 108 -22.04 -24.20 8.71
N THR A 109 -20.96 -24.75 8.17
CA THR A 109 -19.90 -25.38 8.96
C THR A 109 -18.78 -24.38 9.31
N ARG A 110 -17.92 -24.71 10.29
CA ARG A 110 -16.68 -23.95 10.56
C ARG A 110 -15.80 -23.88 9.31
N PHE A 111 -15.73 -24.94 8.53
CA PHE A 111 -15.02 -24.97 7.26
C PHE A 111 -15.59 -23.95 6.25
N ASP A 112 -16.92 -23.84 6.14
CA ASP A 112 -17.54 -22.84 5.28
C ASP A 112 -17.17 -21.42 5.69
N GLY A 113 -17.19 -21.13 6.99
CA GLY A 113 -16.77 -19.85 7.54
C GLY A 113 -15.30 -19.53 7.26
N ALA A 114 -14.44 -20.54 7.37
CA ALA A 114 -13.03 -20.40 7.05
C ALA A 114 -12.81 -20.07 5.57
N MET A 115 -13.51 -20.77 4.66
CA MET A 115 -13.41 -20.53 3.22
C MET A 115 -13.95 -19.16 2.81
N ASP A 116 -15.03 -18.69 3.42
CA ASP A 116 -15.59 -17.36 3.18
C ASP A 116 -14.63 -16.25 3.68
N ALA A 117 -13.95 -16.48 4.81
CA ALA A 117 -12.91 -15.58 5.30
C ALA A 117 -11.71 -15.54 4.35
N ILE A 118 -11.26 -16.69 3.84
CA ILE A 118 -10.20 -16.79 2.84
C ILE A 118 -10.59 -16.01 1.59
N GLU A 119 -11.80 -16.19 1.06
CA GLU A 119 -12.26 -15.50 -0.15
C GLU A 119 -12.26 -13.97 0.02
N THR A 120 -12.76 -13.51 1.17
CA THR A 120 -12.75 -12.09 1.54
C THR A 120 -11.32 -11.56 1.61
N PHE A 121 -10.41 -12.32 2.20
CA PHE A 121 -9.01 -11.95 2.33
C PHE A 121 -8.28 -11.90 0.97
N LEU A 122 -8.49 -12.90 0.09
CA LEU A 122 -7.94 -12.92 -1.26
C LEU A 122 -8.37 -11.69 -2.06
N THR A 123 -9.65 -11.29 -1.93
CA THR A 123 -10.19 -10.10 -2.61
C THR A 123 -9.59 -8.80 -2.07
N ALA A 124 -9.36 -8.71 -0.77
CA ALA A 124 -8.76 -7.55 -0.13
C ALA A 124 -7.27 -7.38 -0.45
N ARG A 125 -6.61 -8.46 -0.87
CA ARG A 125 -5.16 -8.55 -1.07
C ARG A 125 -4.81 -8.90 -2.53
N GLU A 126 -5.57 -8.42 -3.49
CA GLU A 126 -5.27 -8.62 -4.92
C GLU A 126 -3.83 -8.19 -5.27
N GLY A 127 -3.14 -9.05 -6.02
CA GLY A 127 -1.77 -8.84 -6.46
C GLY A 127 -0.71 -9.57 -5.63
N ASP A 128 -1.02 -10.01 -4.40
CA ASP A 128 -0.12 -10.86 -3.61
C ASP A 128 -0.11 -12.30 -4.16
N ALA A 129 0.92 -13.07 -3.82
CA ALA A 129 0.99 -14.49 -4.15
C ALA A 129 0.44 -15.33 -2.97
N PHE A 130 -0.44 -16.26 -3.27
CA PHE A 130 -1.09 -17.12 -2.29
C PHE A 130 -0.82 -18.59 -2.55
N GLY A 131 -0.54 -19.34 -1.49
CA GLY A 131 -0.53 -20.79 -1.49
C GLY A 131 -1.55 -21.32 -0.49
N LEU A 132 -2.05 -22.53 -0.72
CA LEU A 132 -2.97 -23.21 0.18
C LEU A 132 -2.38 -24.56 0.61
N THR A 133 -2.19 -24.72 1.92
CA THR A 133 -1.86 -25.99 2.55
C THR A 133 -3.05 -26.39 3.40
N ILE A 134 -3.56 -27.58 3.19
CA ILE A 134 -4.59 -28.19 4.07
C ILE A 134 -3.93 -29.16 5.02
N PHE A 135 -4.48 -29.28 6.23
CA PHE A 135 -3.93 -30.19 7.22
C PHE A 135 -4.98 -30.78 8.15
N SER A 136 -4.61 -31.89 8.72
CA SER A 136 -5.28 -32.57 9.84
C SER A 136 -4.22 -33.42 10.57
N ARG A 137 -4.19 -34.74 10.43
CA ARG A 137 -3.08 -35.59 10.90
C ARG A 137 -1.77 -35.38 10.09
N ASN A 138 -1.92 -35.10 8.81
CA ASN A 138 -0.85 -34.78 7.89
C ASN A 138 -1.18 -33.46 7.21
N PHE A 139 -0.22 -32.92 6.49
CA PHE A 139 -0.45 -31.74 5.65
C PHE A 139 -0.27 -32.08 4.18
N LEU A 140 -0.93 -31.32 3.33
CA LEU A 140 -0.81 -31.41 1.89
C LEU A 140 -0.82 -29.99 1.29
N HIS A 141 0.21 -29.68 0.48
CA HIS A 141 0.21 -28.47 -0.30
C HIS A 141 -0.79 -28.61 -1.45
N TRP A 142 -1.98 -28.04 -1.29
CA TRP A 142 -3.07 -28.15 -2.26
C TRP A 142 -2.89 -27.21 -3.45
N VAL A 143 -2.55 -25.95 -3.19
CA VAL A 143 -2.23 -24.95 -4.20
C VAL A 143 -0.83 -24.42 -3.91
N PRO A 144 0.12 -24.51 -4.88
CA PRO A 144 1.42 -23.89 -4.73
C PRO A 144 1.28 -22.36 -4.75
N LEU A 145 2.31 -21.66 -4.31
CA LEU A 145 2.33 -20.21 -4.28
C LEU A 145 2.10 -19.64 -5.70
N THR A 146 1.03 -18.90 -5.88
CA THR A 146 0.61 -18.32 -7.17
C THR A 146 -0.13 -17.02 -6.98
N GLN A 147 -0.07 -16.12 -7.98
CA GLN A 147 -0.89 -14.91 -8.02
C GLN A 147 -2.31 -15.20 -8.56
N ASP A 148 -2.53 -16.36 -9.16
CA ASP A 148 -3.86 -16.79 -9.62
C ASP A 148 -4.66 -17.35 -8.43
N THR A 149 -5.51 -16.53 -7.87
CA THR A 149 -6.38 -16.89 -6.73
C THR A 149 -7.54 -17.80 -7.13
N SER A 150 -7.80 -18.03 -8.41
CA SER A 150 -8.90 -18.87 -8.89
C SER A 150 -8.75 -20.33 -8.44
N ALA A 151 -7.51 -20.83 -8.38
CA ALA A 151 -7.22 -22.17 -7.90
C ALA A 151 -7.62 -22.38 -6.42
N ILE A 152 -7.44 -21.37 -5.57
CA ILE A 152 -7.85 -21.43 -4.17
C ILE A 152 -9.37 -21.34 -4.03
N ARG A 153 -10.03 -20.47 -4.82
CA ARG A 153 -11.49 -20.35 -4.81
C ARG A 153 -12.17 -21.65 -5.24
N LEU A 154 -11.61 -22.33 -6.25
CA LEU A 154 -12.12 -23.63 -6.71
C LEU A 154 -11.83 -24.77 -5.70
N ALA A 155 -10.80 -24.62 -4.87
CA ALA A 155 -10.39 -25.64 -3.92
C ALA A 155 -11.54 -26.03 -2.96
N ARG A 156 -12.41 -25.08 -2.55
CA ARG A 156 -13.54 -25.32 -1.63
C ARG A 156 -14.35 -26.58 -1.97
N THR A 157 -14.62 -26.81 -3.24
CA THR A 157 -15.42 -27.96 -3.68
C THR A 157 -14.70 -29.30 -3.51
N PHE A 158 -13.37 -29.31 -3.47
CA PHE A 158 -12.55 -30.53 -3.48
C PHE A 158 -11.89 -30.84 -2.15
N ILE A 159 -11.80 -29.83 -1.25
CA ILE A 159 -11.14 -29.99 0.07
C ILE A 159 -12.10 -29.96 1.26
N ALA A 160 -13.41 -30.07 0.97
CA ALA A 160 -14.40 -30.18 2.04
C ALA A 160 -14.08 -31.39 2.93
N PRO A 161 -14.11 -31.25 4.27
CA PRO A 161 -13.70 -32.32 5.19
C PRO A 161 -14.45 -33.62 5.00
N GLU A 162 -15.67 -33.57 4.43
CA GLU A 162 -16.51 -34.74 4.15
C GLU A 162 -15.97 -35.65 3.04
N LEU A 163 -15.07 -35.11 2.19
CA LEU A 163 -14.52 -35.85 1.04
C LEU A 163 -13.34 -36.73 1.40
N PHE A 164 -12.81 -36.59 2.61
CA PHE A 164 -11.64 -37.35 3.03
C PHE A 164 -11.98 -38.47 3.99
N PRO A 165 -11.34 -39.64 3.85
CA PRO A 165 -11.50 -40.76 4.81
C PRO A 165 -10.97 -40.38 6.20
N ASP A 166 -11.68 -40.77 7.25
CA ASP A 166 -11.34 -40.44 8.65
C ASP A 166 -9.95 -40.97 9.07
N GLU A 167 -9.48 -42.06 8.44
CA GLU A 167 -8.17 -42.66 8.71
C GLU A 167 -7.01 -41.73 8.27
N LEU A 168 -7.22 -40.94 7.25
CA LEU A 168 -6.22 -39.99 6.75
C LEU A 168 -6.26 -38.66 7.51
N TRP A 169 -7.42 -38.29 8.06
CA TRP A 169 -7.69 -36.96 8.58
C TRP A 169 -8.07 -36.95 10.09
N GLY A 170 -7.95 -38.05 10.80
CA GLY A 170 -8.19 -38.10 12.23
C GLY A 170 -7.07 -37.43 13.04
N GLY A 171 -7.40 -36.33 13.74
CA GLY A 171 -6.48 -35.57 14.60
C GLY A 171 -6.01 -34.27 13.96
N THR A 172 -5.46 -33.38 14.76
CA THR A 172 -5.05 -32.00 14.34
C THR A 172 -3.62 -31.75 14.78
N TYR A 173 -2.68 -31.79 13.83
CA TYR A 173 -1.24 -31.63 14.07
C TYR A 173 -0.77 -30.27 13.51
N ILE A 174 -0.93 -29.22 14.32
CA ILE A 174 -0.67 -27.83 13.92
C ILE A 174 0.81 -27.56 13.73
N ALA A 175 1.67 -28.01 14.64
CA ALA A 175 3.12 -27.78 14.55
C ALA A 175 3.68 -28.40 13.29
N LYS A 176 3.28 -29.62 12.96
CA LYS A 176 3.68 -30.31 11.73
C LYS A 176 3.24 -29.59 10.46
N ALA A 177 2.02 -29.02 10.47
CA ALA A 177 1.49 -28.28 9.34
C ALA A 177 2.24 -26.93 9.13
N LEU A 178 2.58 -26.24 10.21
CA LEU A 178 3.35 -25.02 10.16
C LEU A 178 4.77 -25.25 9.64
N ASP A 179 5.45 -26.30 10.11
CA ASP A 179 6.77 -26.69 9.59
C ASP A 179 6.71 -26.97 8.09
N GLY A 180 5.68 -27.68 7.63
CA GLY A 180 5.46 -27.92 6.21
C GLY A 180 5.21 -26.65 5.41
N ALA A 181 4.49 -25.67 5.96
CA ALA A 181 4.16 -24.42 5.29
C ALA A 181 5.37 -23.48 5.11
N ILE A 182 6.44 -23.67 5.86
CA ILE A 182 7.67 -22.89 5.72
C ILE A 182 8.40 -23.20 4.40
N ALA A 183 8.39 -24.46 3.99
CA ALA A 183 9.15 -24.90 2.82
C ALA A 183 8.79 -24.17 1.52
N PRO A 184 7.52 -24.01 1.12
CA PRO A 184 7.15 -23.23 -0.07
C PRO A 184 7.58 -21.77 0.00
N LEU A 185 7.50 -21.15 1.18
CA LEU A 185 7.87 -19.75 1.37
C LEU A 185 9.39 -19.54 1.28
N THR A 186 10.19 -20.48 1.72
CA THR A 186 11.67 -20.36 1.67
C THR A 186 12.22 -20.48 0.26
N GLN A 187 11.49 -21.13 -0.66
CA GLN A 187 11.89 -21.24 -2.06
C GLN A 187 11.75 -19.93 -2.84
N HIS A 188 10.95 -18.97 -2.34
CA HIS A 188 10.75 -17.66 -2.95
C HIS A 188 11.58 -16.62 -2.19
N ALA A 189 12.64 -16.12 -2.84
CA ALA A 189 13.57 -15.17 -2.20
C ALA A 189 13.01 -13.75 -2.09
N ASP A 190 12.11 -13.37 -3.00
CA ASP A 190 11.62 -12.00 -3.16
C ASP A 190 10.30 -11.79 -2.40
N GLY A 191 10.16 -10.63 -1.77
CA GLY A 191 8.95 -10.18 -1.08
C GLY A 191 8.83 -10.64 0.38
N ASP A 192 7.84 -10.06 1.05
CA ASP A 192 7.47 -10.43 2.42
C ASP A 192 6.87 -11.83 2.45
N ARG A 193 7.04 -12.52 3.59
CA ARG A 193 6.55 -13.87 3.79
C ARG A 193 5.59 -13.91 4.97
N MET A 194 4.42 -14.52 4.76
CA MET A 194 3.39 -14.61 5.78
C MET A 194 2.78 -16.02 5.79
N ILE A 195 2.54 -16.55 6.98
CA ILE A 195 1.72 -17.75 7.17
C ILE A 195 0.44 -17.33 7.90
N ILE A 196 -0.70 -17.74 7.36
CA ILE A 196 -2.01 -17.56 7.98
C ILE A 196 -2.54 -18.94 8.35
N LEU A 197 -2.63 -19.20 9.63
CA LEU A 197 -3.22 -20.42 10.17
C LEU A 197 -4.71 -20.19 10.46
N ILE A 198 -5.56 -21.08 9.93
CA ILE A 198 -6.99 -21.10 10.19
C ILE A 198 -7.35 -22.46 10.75
N THR A 199 -7.72 -22.49 12.03
CA THR A 199 -8.02 -23.69 12.81
C THR A 199 -8.98 -23.33 13.94
N ASP A 200 -9.72 -24.31 14.46
CA ASP A 200 -10.53 -24.15 15.67
C ASP A 200 -9.71 -24.29 16.97
N GLY A 201 -8.41 -24.60 16.84
CA GLY A 201 -7.45 -24.60 17.96
C GLY A 201 -7.36 -25.92 18.75
N GLU A 202 -8.01 -26.99 18.31
CA GLU A 202 -7.91 -28.29 18.96
C GLU A 202 -6.67 -29.09 18.53
N GLY A 203 -5.47 -28.48 18.68
CA GLY A 203 -4.19 -29.10 18.28
C GLY A 203 -3.74 -30.20 19.25
N MET A 204 -3.33 -31.34 18.70
CA MET A 204 -2.81 -32.48 19.48
C MET A 204 -1.30 -32.40 19.73
N ASP A 205 -0.57 -31.67 18.92
CA ASP A 205 0.90 -31.52 18.94
C ASP A 205 1.38 -30.21 19.60
N ILE A 206 0.44 -29.35 20.02
CA ILE A 206 0.75 -28.15 20.80
C ILE A 206 0.60 -28.51 22.28
N VAL A 207 1.72 -28.77 22.94
CA VAL A 207 1.74 -29.08 24.37
C VAL A 207 1.34 -27.84 25.18
N LYS A 208 0.30 -27.94 25.96
CA LYS A 208 -0.09 -26.95 26.96
C LYS A 208 0.99 -26.87 28.04
N GLY A 209 1.89 -25.90 27.92
CA GLY A 209 2.92 -25.58 28.92
C GLY A 209 4.27 -26.23 28.65
N GLY A 210 5.05 -25.61 27.78
CA GLY A 210 6.52 -25.46 27.79
C GLY A 210 7.44 -26.66 27.97
N GLU A 211 6.97 -27.89 28.11
CA GLU A 211 7.80 -29.09 28.21
C GLU A 211 7.91 -29.73 26.81
N ARG A 212 9.04 -29.42 26.13
CA ARG A 212 9.52 -30.28 25.06
C ARG A 212 10.02 -31.55 25.70
N GLU A 213 9.34 -32.65 25.49
CA GLU A 213 10.00 -33.94 25.60
C GLU A 213 11.00 -34.06 24.44
N VAL A 214 12.27 -34.20 24.84
CA VAL A 214 13.42 -34.43 23.95
C VAL A 214 13.43 -35.86 23.49
#